data_c880f752809bdf8941bf2d1ef4f5509f
#
_entry.id   c880f752809bdf8941bf2d1ef4f5509f
#
_cell.length_a   1.000
_cell.length_b   1.000
_cell.length_c   1.000
_cell.angle_alpha   90.00
_cell.angle_beta   90.00
_cell.angle_gamma   90.00
#
_symmetry.space_group_name_H-M   'P 1'
#
loop_
_entity.id
_entity.type
_entity.pdbx_description
1 polymer ?
#
loop_
_entity_poly.entity_id
_entity_poly.type
_entity_poly.pdbx_seq_one_letter_code
_entity_poly.pdbx_strand_id
1 'polypeptide(L)'
;MTYIENIFLCMASPLLVAALCMGRRQLRFFLFCIAGMGVCLLSAYINTFLAAVCQADALAATAEIAPVVEEIMKLLPLVFYLLVFEPEGDKIKAAAITIALAFATFENVCYLIQNGADRFSFIFFRGFGTGAMHVLCGGIVGEGLAYAWQRTWLKIAGTCGLLDAAITFHATYNLLIVYGGVAQYVAYVLPVLLMAAGKLSALRLTRRE
;
A
#
# COMPACT_ATOMS: atom_id res chain seq x y z
N MET A 1 4.03 -23.34 12.59
CA MET A 1 2.90 -22.71 11.86
C MET A 1 2.70 -21.33 12.42
N THR A 2 2.88 -20.29 11.64
CA THR A 2 2.72 -18.91 12.12
C THR A 2 1.33 -18.43 11.72
N TYR A 3 0.52 -18.12 12.70
CA TYR A 3 -0.84 -17.61 12.47
C TYR A 3 -0.74 -16.10 12.26
N ILE A 4 -0.89 -15.64 11.03
CA ILE A 4 -0.82 -14.22 10.65
C ILE A 4 -1.90 -13.38 11.35
N GLU A 5 -3.03 -14.00 11.71
CA GLU A 5 -4.11 -13.39 12.50
C GLU A 5 -3.63 -12.97 13.89
N ASN A 6 -2.78 -13.78 14.52
CA ASN A 6 -2.23 -13.47 15.83
C ASN A 6 -1.26 -12.28 15.75
N ILE A 7 -0.49 -12.17 14.66
CA ILE A 7 0.37 -11.02 14.40
C ILE A 7 -0.51 -9.77 14.23
N PHE A 8 -1.57 -9.88 13.43
CA PHE A 8 -2.52 -8.77 13.25
C PHE A 8 -3.10 -8.31 14.58
N LEU A 9 -3.62 -9.21 15.40
CA LEU A 9 -4.18 -8.88 16.72
C LEU A 9 -3.13 -8.22 17.62
N CYS A 10 -1.91 -8.74 17.64
CA CYS A 10 -0.82 -8.18 18.45
C CYS A 10 -0.47 -6.74 18.04
N MET A 11 -0.48 -6.43 16.74
CA MET A 11 -0.18 -5.10 16.22
C MET A 11 -1.38 -4.15 16.28
N ALA A 12 -2.60 -4.63 16.00
CA ALA A 12 -3.80 -3.82 15.94
C ALA A 12 -4.33 -3.43 17.33
N SER A 13 -4.18 -4.30 18.35
CA SER A 13 -4.70 -4.05 19.68
C SER A 13 -4.16 -2.78 20.34
N PRO A 14 -2.84 -2.51 20.38
CA PRO A 14 -2.34 -1.26 20.96
C PRO A 14 -2.76 -0.02 20.16
N LEU A 15 -2.91 -0.13 18.83
CA LEU A 15 -3.42 0.97 18.00
C LEU A 15 -4.90 1.26 18.30
N LEU A 16 -5.69 0.21 18.55
CA LEU A 16 -7.09 0.37 18.95
C LEU A 16 -7.20 1.06 20.32
N VAL A 17 -6.38 0.63 21.29
CA VAL A 17 -6.32 1.29 22.61
C VAL A 17 -5.93 2.77 22.46
N ALA A 18 -4.89 3.06 21.67
CA ALA A 18 -4.48 4.43 21.37
C ALA A 18 -5.61 5.25 20.71
N ALA A 19 -6.33 4.65 19.76
CA ALA A 19 -7.48 5.27 19.10
C ALA A 19 -8.60 5.65 20.09
N LEU A 20 -8.87 4.79 21.08
CA LEU A 20 -9.88 5.05 22.10
C LEU A 20 -9.45 6.12 23.12
N CYS A 21 -8.14 6.24 23.40
CA CYS A 21 -7.61 7.20 24.37
C CYS A 21 -7.34 8.59 23.78
N MET A 22 -7.23 8.72 22.45
CA MET A 22 -6.85 9.95 21.78
C MET A 22 -8.05 10.69 21.16
N GLY A 23 -7.87 11.99 20.88
CA GLY A 23 -8.92 12.82 20.29
C GLY A 23 -9.28 12.42 18.85
N ARG A 24 -10.42 12.92 18.34
CA ARG A 24 -11.01 12.57 17.03
C ARG A 24 -10.06 12.71 15.83
N ARG A 25 -9.07 13.59 15.91
CA ARG A 25 -8.12 13.79 14.81
C ARG A 25 -7.16 12.59 14.68
N GLN A 26 -6.65 12.11 15.80
CA GLN A 26 -5.74 10.96 15.87
C GLN A 26 -6.49 9.64 15.66
N LEU A 27 -7.75 9.56 16.10
CA LEU A 27 -8.61 8.39 15.90
C LEU A 27 -8.62 7.92 14.43
N ARG A 28 -8.81 8.83 13.47
CA ARG A 28 -8.85 8.48 12.05
C ARG A 28 -7.53 7.87 11.57
N PHE A 29 -6.40 8.41 12.00
CA PHE A 29 -5.08 7.87 11.65
C PHE A 29 -4.95 6.42 12.12
N PHE A 30 -5.26 6.13 13.37
CA PHE A 30 -5.18 4.76 13.91
C PHE A 30 -6.18 3.81 13.24
N LEU A 31 -7.39 4.27 12.94
CA LEU A 31 -8.37 3.46 12.22
C LEU A 31 -7.88 3.11 10.80
N PHE A 32 -7.25 4.03 10.07
CA PHE A 32 -6.66 3.74 8.78
C PHE A 32 -5.43 2.83 8.88
N CYS A 33 -4.64 2.92 9.96
CA CYS A 33 -3.57 1.95 10.21
C CYS A 33 -4.14 0.54 10.42
N ILE A 34 -5.16 0.39 11.27
CA ILE A 34 -5.82 -0.90 11.50
C ILE A 34 -6.46 -1.43 10.22
N ALA A 35 -7.14 -0.57 9.45
CA ALA A 35 -7.73 -0.95 8.18
C ALA A 35 -6.65 -1.41 7.17
N GLY A 36 -5.53 -0.69 7.05
CA GLY A 36 -4.42 -1.06 6.15
C GLY A 36 -3.81 -2.42 6.49
N MET A 37 -3.57 -2.70 7.78
CA MET A 37 -3.11 -4.02 8.23
C MET A 37 -4.19 -5.10 8.00
N GLY A 38 -5.47 -4.79 8.25
CA GLY A 38 -6.58 -5.72 8.05
C GLY A 38 -6.76 -6.11 6.59
N VAL A 39 -6.67 -5.16 5.66
CA VAL A 39 -6.75 -5.48 4.22
C VAL A 39 -5.51 -6.22 3.74
N CYS A 40 -4.33 -6.03 4.33
CA CYS A 40 -3.16 -6.86 4.06
C CYS A 40 -3.38 -8.32 4.48
N LEU A 41 -3.91 -8.54 5.68
CA LEU A 41 -4.29 -9.86 6.16
C LEU A 41 -5.28 -10.56 5.21
N LEU A 42 -6.34 -9.85 4.81
CA LEU A 42 -7.34 -10.38 3.87
C LEU A 42 -6.73 -10.65 2.49
N SER A 43 -5.84 -9.77 2.00
CA SER A 43 -5.12 -9.98 0.74
C SER A 43 -4.32 -11.27 0.74
N ALA A 44 -3.66 -11.60 1.85
CA ALA A 44 -2.87 -12.84 1.96
C ALA A 44 -3.73 -14.09 1.77
N TYR A 45 -4.95 -14.11 2.32
CA TYR A 45 -5.90 -15.22 2.12
C TYR A 45 -6.41 -15.27 0.69
N ILE A 46 -6.80 -14.11 0.12
CA ILE A 46 -7.30 -14.03 -1.26
C ILE A 46 -6.21 -14.44 -2.25
N ASN A 47 -4.98 -13.96 -2.07
CA ASN A 47 -3.83 -14.34 -2.89
C ASN A 47 -3.60 -15.85 -2.87
N THR A 48 -3.60 -16.46 -1.68
CA THR A 48 -3.43 -17.92 -1.52
C THR A 48 -4.55 -18.68 -2.22
N PHE A 49 -5.79 -18.25 -2.04
CA PHE A 49 -6.96 -18.86 -2.67
C PHE A 49 -6.91 -18.75 -4.20
N LEU A 50 -6.65 -17.55 -4.74
CA LEU A 50 -6.58 -17.34 -6.19
C LEU A 50 -5.40 -18.08 -6.82
N ALA A 51 -4.22 -18.09 -6.18
CA ALA A 51 -3.08 -18.85 -6.66
C ALA A 51 -3.40 -20.34 -6.76
N ALA A 52 -4.11 -20.89 -5.78
CA ALA A 52 -4.55 -22.29 -5.80
C ALA A 52 -5.58 -22.57 -6.92
N VAL A 53 -6.60 -21.71 -7.07
CA VAL A 53 -7.64 -21.85 -8.10
C VAL A 53 -7.07 -21.73 -9.51
N CYS A 54 -6.18 -20.75 -9.72
CA CYS A 54 -5.53 -20.51 -11.03
C CYS A 54 -4.35 -21.46 -11.29
N GLN A 55 -3.99 -22.33 -10.35
CA GLN A 55 -2.80 -23.19 -10.42
C GLN A 55 -1.53 -22.39 -10.75
N ALA A 56 -1.44 -21.18 -10.18
CA ALA A 56 -0.36 -20.24 -10.43
C ALA A 56 0.95 -20.74 -9.82
N ASP A 57 2.03 -20.61 -10.56
CA ASP A 57 3.37 -20.79 -10.02
C ASP A 57 3.77 -19.60 -9.12
N ALA A 58 4.94 -19.68 -8.51
CA ALA A 58 5.42 -18.63 -7.59
C ALA A 58 5.60 -17.28 -8.29
N LEU A 59 5.97 -17.26 -9.57
CA LEU A 59 6.13 -16.04 -10.36
C LEU A 59 4.77 -15.39 -10.63
N ALA A 60 3.82 -16.15 -11.16
CA ALA A 60 2.47 -15.67 -11.45
C ALA A 60 1.74 -15.22 -10.16
N ALA A 61 1.88 -15.98 -9.06
CA ALA A 61 1.32 -15.60 -7.78
C ALA A 61 1.86 -14.25 -7.28
N THR A 62 3.17 -14.01 -7.41
CA THR A 62 3.82 -12.81 -6.88
C THR A 62 3.70 -11.60 -7.82
N ALA A 63 3.85 -11.78 -9.14
CA ALA A 63 3.92 -10.68 -10.08
C ALA A 63 2.57 -10.34 -10.76
N GLU A 64 1.62 -11.28 -10.78
CA GLU A 64 0.34 -11.09 -11.47
C GLU A 64 -0.83 -11.03 -10.49
N ILE A 65 -0.96 -12.00 -9.58
CA ILE A 65 -2.11 -12.09 -8.67
C ILE A 65 -2.00 -11.08 -7.52
N ALA A 66 -0.87 -11.10 -6.79
CA ALA A 66 -0.72 -10.30 -5.59
C ALA A 66 -0.89 -8.80 -5.83
N PRO A 67 -0.29 -8.16 -6.87
CA PRO A 67 -0.48 -6.73 -7.10
C PRO A 67 -1.94 -6.34 -7.35
N VAL A 68 -2.67 -7.15 -8.09
CA VAL A 68 -4.10 -6.90 -8.40
C VAL A 68 -4.92 -6.94 -7.12
N VAL A 69 -4.79 -8.02 -6.35
CA VAL A 69 -5.56 -8.21 -5.11
C VAL A 69 -5.22 -7.11 -4.10
N GLU A 70 -3.95 -6.85 -3.90
CA GLU A 70 -3.49 -5.93 -2.86
C GLU A 70 -3.86 -4.47 -3.14
N GLU A 71 -3.77 -4.02 -4.40
CA GLU A 71 -4.18 -2.66 -4.74
C GLU A 71 -5.71 -2.50 -4.66
N ILE A 72 -6.49 -3.50 -5.09
CA ILE A 72 -7.95 -3.51 -4.90
C ILE A 72 -8.29 -3.46 -3.41
N MET A 73 -7.66 -4.28 -2.60
CA MET A 73 -7.95 -4.36 -1.16
C MET A 73 -7.59 -3.07 -0.43
N LYS A 74 -6.50 -2.39 -0.81
CA LYS A 74 -6.14 -1.06 -0.27
C LYS A 74 -7.15 0.03 -0.68
N LEU A 75 -7.74 -0.10 -1.87
CA LEU A 75 -8.73 0.85 -2.36
C LEU A 75 -10.07 0.75 -1.61
N LEU A 76 -10.48 -0.44 -1.14
CA LEU A 76 -11.80 -0.64 -0.50
C LEU A 76 -12.05 0.28 0.70
N PRO A 77 -11.21 0.35 1.76
CA PRO A 77 -11.44 1.25 2.87
C PRO A 77 -11.37 2.73 2.46
N LEU A 78 -10.61 3.06 1.42
CA LEU A 78 -10.53 4.41 0.90
C LEU A 78 -11.82 4.82 0.18
N VAL A 79 -12.37 3.96 -0.69
CA VAL A 79 -13.66 4.19 -1.37
C VAL A 79 -14.80 4.27 -0.35
N PHE A 80 -14.81 3.40 0.65
CA PHE A 80 -15.76 3.52 1.75
C PHE A 80 -15.68 4.89 2.44
N TYR A 81 -14.47 5.36 2.74
CA TYR A 81 -14.25 6.67 3.33
C TYR A 81 -14.74 7.81 2.44
N LEU A 82 -14.49 7.73 1.14
CA LEU A 82 -14.94 8.72 0.15
C LEU A 82 -16.48 8.80 0.05
N LEU A 83 -17.13 7.63 0.02
CA LEU A 83 -18.59 7.54 -0.14
C LEU A 83 -19.37 7.95 1.11
N VAL A 84 -18.85 7.65 2.30
CA VAL A 84 -19.58 7.86 3.56
C VAL A 84 -19.28 9.23 4.18
N PHE A 85 -18.05 9.72 4.05
CA PHE A 85 -17.60 10.92 4.78
C PHE A 85 -17.32 12.13 3.88
N GLU A 86 -17.31 11.98 2.57
CA GLU A 86 -17.04 13.04 1.58
C GLU A 86 -15.86 13.95 1.97
N PRO A 87 -14.66 13.38 2.22
CA PRO A 87 -13.53 14.12 2.76
C PRO A 87 -12.93 15.11 1.76
N GLU A 88 -12.29 16.16 2.26
CA GLU A 88 -11.45 17.07 1.47
C GLU A 88 -10.20 16.37 0.92
N GLY A 89 -9.62 16.91 -0.16
CA GLY A 89 -8.52 16.31 -0.91
C GLY A 89 -7.32 15.89 -0.04
N ASP A 90 -6.87 16.75 0.87
CA ASP A 90 -5.73 16.43 1.75
C ASP A 90 -6.03 15.29 2.72
N LYS A 91 -7.27 15.14 3.14
CA LYS A 91 -7.71 14.01 3.97
C LYS A 91 -7.75 12.71 3.17
N ILE A 92 -8.08 12.76 1.86
CA ILE A 92 -8.04 11.63 0.95
C ILE A 92 -6.58 11.14 0.79
N LYS A 93 -5.66 12.06 0.50
CA LYS A 93 -4.22 11.76 0.37
C LYS A 93 -3.67 11.13 1.64
N ALA A 94 -3.95 11.74 2.80
CA ALA A 94 -3.48 11.23 4.09
C ALA A 94 -4.02 9.83 4.38
N ALA A 95 -5.31 9.57 4.10
CA ALA A 95 -5.93 8.25 4.28
C ALA A 95 -5.27 7.20 3.38
N ALA A 96 -5.11 7.48 2.09
CA ALA A 96 -4.50 6.57 1.12
C ALA A 96 -3.06 6.20 1.51
N ILE A 97 -2.24 7.19 1.85
CA ILE A 97 -0.86 6.98 2.30
C ILE A 97 -0.82 6.19 3.61
N THR A 98 -1.71 6.48 4.56
CA THR A 98 -1.75 5.78 5.86
C THR A 98 -2.15 4.30 5.69
N ILE A 99 -3.15 4.01 4.85
CA ILE A 99 -3.56 2.63 4.52
C ILE A 99 -2.39 1.88 3.88
N ALA A 100 -1.74 2.47 2.87
CA ALA A 100 -0.62 1.85 2.16
C ALA A 100 0.61 1.62 3.07
N LEU A 101 0.93 2.58 3.94
CA LEU A 101 2.01 2.47 4.92
C LEU A 101 1.75 1.32 5.91
N ALA A 102 0.54 1.25 6.46
CA ALA A 102 0.18 0.22 7.43
C ALA A 102 0.09 -1.17 6.78
N PHE A 103 -0.38 -1.25 5.52
CA PHE A 103 -0.33 -2.46 4.70
C PHE A 103 1.12 -2.95 4.59
N ALA A 104 2.03 -2.11 4.09
CA ALA A 104 3.44 -2.44 3.90
C ALA A 104 4.14 -2.84 5.21
N THR A 105 3.82 -2.16 6.32
CA THR A 105 4.38 -2.47 7.63
C THR A 105 3.98 -3.87 8.07
N PHE A 106 2.70 -4.20 7.96
CA PHE A 106 2.21 -5.52 8.34
C PHE A 106 2.75 -6.62 7.43
N GLU A 107 2.77 -6.40 6.11
CA GLU A 107 3.36 -7.32 5.13
C GLU A 107 4.83 -7.59 5.43
N ASN A 108 5.63 -6.55 5.70
CA ASN A 108 7.04 -6.70 6.05
C ASN A 108 7.24 -7.52 7.32
N VAL A 109 6.42 -7.30 8.36
CA VAL A 109 6.49 -8.11 9.60
C VAL A 109 6.15 -9.57 9.32
N CYS A 110 5.08 -9.86 8.58
CA CYS A 110 4.72 -11.22 8.20
C CYS A 110 5.84 -11.90 7.39
N TYR A 111 6.43 -11.16 6.45
CA TYR A 111 7.54 -11.66 5.62
C TYR A 111 8.77 -12.01 6.46
N LEU A 112 9.16 -11.16 7.41
CA LEU A 112 10.30 -11.41 8.29
C LEU A 112 10.08 -12.62 9.20
N ILE A 113 8.86 -12.81 9.69
CA ILE A 113 8.52 -13.96 10.52
C ILE A 113 8.58 -15.27 9.72
N GLN A 114 8.17 -15.23 8.44
CA GLN A 114 8.18 -16.42 7.57
C GLN A 114 9.56 -16.77 7.02
N ASN A 115 10.38 -15.77 6.69
CA ASN A 115 11.64 -15.94 5.96
C ASN A 115 12.90 -15.67 6.81
N GLY A 116 12.73 -15.26 8.07
CA GLY A 116 13.82 -14.90 8.96
C GLY A 116 14.34 -13.49 8.77
N ALA A 117 15.17 -13.06 9.73
CA ALA A 117 15.68 -11.69 9.84
C ALA A 117 17.22 -11.65 9.97
N ASP A 118 17.92 -12.64 9.41
CA ASP A 118 19.35 -12.85 9.67
C ASP A 118 20.27 -11.87 8.94
N ARG A 119 19.80 -11.27 7.83
CA ARG A 119 20.62 -10.40 6.98
C ARG A 119 20.13 -8.96 7.03
N PHE A 120 20.84 -8.11 7.76
CA PHE A 120 20.52 -6.69 7.87
C PHE A 120 20.31 -5.98 6.52
N SER A 121 21.19 -6.21 5.53
CA SER A 121 21.06 -5.61 4.20
C SER A 121 19.74 -6.00 3.52
N PHE A 122 19.34 -7.26 3.62
CA PHE A 122 18.08 -7.73 3.06
C PHE A 122 16.88 -7.06 3.74
N ILE A 123 16.88 -7.00 5.08
CA ILE A 123 15.83 -6.34 5.87
C ILE A 123 15.73 -4.86 5.52
N PHE A 124 16.88 -4.18 5.42
CA PHE A 124 16.93 -2.77 5.06
C PHE A 124 16.32 -2.51 3.68
N PHE A 125 16.77 -3.22 2.66
CA PHE A 125 16.27 -3.05 1.30
C PHE A 125 14.80 -3.48 1.16
N ARG A 126 14.38 -4.55 1.82
CA ARG A 126 12.98 -4.97 1.87
C ARG A 126 12.12 -3.91 2.54
N GLY A 127 12.50 -3.45 3.73
CA GLY A 127 11.74 -2.46 4.49
C GLY A 127 11.57 -1.15 3.74
N PHE A 128 12.68 -0.59 3.24
CA PHE A 128 12.65 0.69 2.51
C PHE A 128 12.07 0.54 1.09
N GLY A 129 12.50 -0.45 0.31
CA GLY A 129 12.10 -0.59 -1.09
C GLY A 129 10.63 -0.96 -1.23
N THR A 130 10.18 -2.04 -0.58
CA THR A 130 8.79 -2.48 -0.64
C THR A 130 7.86 -1.48 0.07
N GLY A 131 8.30 -0.95 1.24
CA GLY A 131 7.57 0.11 1.92
C GLY A 131 7.38 1.35 1.05
N ALA A 132 8.44 1.81 0.37
CA ALA A 132 8.38 2.94 -0.54
C ALA A 132 7.48 2.66 -1.75
N MET A 133 7.49 1.45 -2.29
CA MET A 133 6.62 1.04 -3.40
C MET A 133 5.15 1.17 -3.02
N HIS A 134 4.73 0.59 -1.89
CA HIS A 134 3.34 0.69 -1.43
C HIS A 134 2.93 2.14 -1.14
N VAL A 135 3.79 2.92 -0.48
CA VAL A 135 3.52 4.33 -0.18
C VAL A 135 3.42 5.16 -1.46
N LEU A 136 4.24 4.88 -2.48
CA LEU A 136 4.14 5.53 -3.79
C LEU A 136 2.82 5.20 -4.48
N CYS A 137 2.41 3.92 -4.52
CA CYS A 137 1.10 3.50 -5.05
C CYS A 137 -0.05 4.22 -4.32
N GLY A 138 -0.04 4.21 -2.98
CA GLY A 138 -1.01 4.92 -2.16
C GLY A 138 -1.01 6.44 -2.40
N GLY A 139 0.17 7.04 -2.62
CA GLY A 139 0.33 8.45 -2.97
C GLY A 139 -0.28 8.79 -4.33
N ILE A 140 -0.01 7.98 -5.36
CA ILE A 140 -0.59 8.15 -6.71
C ILE A 140 -2.11 8.06 -6.65
N VAL A 141 -2.64 7.03 -6.01
CA VAL A 141 -4.08 6.83 -5.85
C VAL A 141 -4.70 7.98 -5.04
N GLY A 142 -4.12 8.35 -3.90
CA GLY A 142 -4.65 9.40 -3.03
C GLY A 142 -4.65 10.78 -3.67
N GLU A 143 -3.56 11.16 -4.36
CA GLU A 143 -3.45 12.44 -5.09
C GLU A 143 -4.44 12.49 -6.26
N GLY A 144 -4.50 11.39 -7.04
CA GLY A 144 -5.40 11.32 -8.18
C GLY A 144 -6.88 11.31 -7.77
N LEU A 145 -7.25 10.61 -6.70
CA LEU A 145 -8.62 10.60 -6.19
C LEU A 145 -9.02 11.94 -5.60
N ALA A 146 -8.11 12.66 -4.93
CA ALA A 146 -8.35 14.00 -4.44
C ALA A 146 -8.77 14.96 -5.57
N TYR A 147 -8.27 14.74 -6.78
CA TYR A 147 -8.67 15.48 -7.97
C TYR A 147 -9.92 14.90 -8.67
N ALA A 148 -9.96 13.59 -8.88
CA ALA A 148 -11.01 12.92 -9.66
C ALA A 148 -12.37 12.98 -8.97
N TRP A 149 -12.42 12.86 -7.64
CA TRP A 149 -13.68 12.85 -6.90
C TRP A 149 -14.39 14.21 -6.82
N GLN A 150 -13.71 15.29 -7.15
CA GLN A 150 -14.34 16.62 -7.32
C GLN A 150 -15.17 16.72 -8.61
N ARG A 151 -15.04 15.77 -9.54
CA ARG A 151 -15.68 15.77 -10.85
C ARG A 151 -16.50 14.50 -11.05
N THR A 152 -17.83 14.65 -11.14
CA THR A 152 -18.76 13.51 -11.21
C THR A 152 -18.43 12.51 -12.31
N TRP A 153 -18.04 12.97 -13.50
CA TRP A 153 -17.71 12.11 -14.64
C TRP A 153 -16.37 11.37 -14.50
N LEU A 154 -15.47 11.90 -13.65
CA LEU A 154 -14.16 11.26 -13.38
C LEU A 154 -14.19 10.27 -12.21
N LYS A 155 -15.22 10.24 -11.38
CA LYS A 155 -15.23 9.41 -10.17
C LYS A 155 -14.95 7.95 -10.48
N ILE A 156 -15.64 7.36 -11.44
CA ILE A 156 -15.47 5.94 -11.80
C ILE A 156 -14.24 5.76 -12.68
N ALA A 157 -14.17 6.43 -13.83
CA ALA A 157 -13.08 6.25 -14.79
C ALA A 157 -11.72 6.63 -14.19
N GLY A 158 -11.67 7.72 -13.42
CA GLY A 158 -10.45 8.13 -12.71
C GLY A 158 -10.02 7.12 -11.63
N THR A 159 -10.97 6.59 -10.86
CA THR A 159 -10.66 5.56 -9.85
C THR A 159 -10.10 4.29 -10.49
N CYS A 160 -10.72 3.80 -11.58
CA CYS A 160 -10.25 2.64 -12.31
C CYS A 160 -8.85 2.87 -12.91
N GLY A 161 -8.62 4.02 -13.56
CA GLY A 161 -7.32 4.34 -14.16
C GLY A 161 -6.20 4.50 -13.13
N LEU A 162 -6.48 5.06 -11.95
CA LEU A 162 -5.52 5.18 -10.85
C LEU A 162 -5.20 3.82 -10.22
N LEU A 163 -6.22 2.97 -10.08
CA LEU A 163 -6.04 1.60 -9.62
C LEU A 163 -5.16 0.81 -10.59
N ASP A 164 -5.44 0.88 -11.88
CA ASP A 164 -4.66 0.22 -12.94
C ASP A 164 -3.20 0.69 -12.94
N ALA A 165 -2.95 1.99 -12.81
CA ALA A 165 -1.61 2.53 -12.69
C ALA A 165 -0.87 2.00 -11.44
N ALA A 166 -1.54 1.90 -10.29
CA ALA A 166 -0.96 1.34 -9.08
C ALA A 166 -0.66 -0.15 -9.23
N ILE A 167 -1.58 -0.94 -9.79
CA ILE A 167 -1.40 -2.37 -10.08
C ILE A 167 -0.20 -2.57 -11.02
N THR A 168 -0.13 -1.82 -12.12
CA THR A 168 0.96 -1.93 -13.11
C THR A 168 2.32 -1.62 -12.49
N PHE A 169 2.40 -0.55 -11.68
CA PHE A 169 3.64 -0.20 -11.00
C PHE A 169 4.06 -1.25 -9.99
N HIS A 170 3.12 -1.74 -9.17
CA HIS A 170 3.37 -2.79 -8.18
C HIS A 170 3.79 -4.10 -8.85
N ALA A 171 3.08 -4.55 -9.90
CA ALA A 171 3.43 -5.75 -10.67
C ALA A 171 4.84 -5.65 -11.28
N THR A 172 5.18 -4.50 -11.86
CA THR A 172 6.51 -4.23 -12.41
C THR A 172 7.58 -4.30 -11.31
N TYR A 173 7.33 -3.72 -10.16
CA TYR A 173 8.21 -3.80 -9.00
C TYR A 173 8.46 -5.26 -8.59
N ASN A 174 7.40 -6.05 -8.40
CA ASN A 174 7.50 -7.45 -8.00
C ASN A 174 8.23 -8.29 -9.06
N LEU A 175 7.97 -8.05 -10.35
CA LEU A 175 8.68 -8.70 -11.44
C LEU A 175 10.19 -8.44 -11.39
N LEU A 176 10.61 -7.19 -11.17
CA LEU A 176 12.01 -6.82 -11.02
C LEU A 176 12.66 -7.47 -9.80
N ILE A 177 11.93 -7.58 -8.69
CA ILE A 177 12.40 -8.30 -7.48
C ILE A 177 12.64 -9.78 -7.78
N VAL A 178 11.68 -10.45 -8.43
CA VAL A 178 11.79 -11.89 -8.76
C VAL A 178 12.89 -12.16 -9.78
N TYR A 179 13.08 -11.26 -10.74
CA TYR A 179 14.17 -11.38 -11.71
C TYR A 179 15.56 -11.36 -11.04
N GLY A 180 15.72 -10.65 -9.94
CA GLY A 180 16.94 -10.61 -9.13
C GLY A 180 18.08 -9.80 -9.77
N GLY A 181 19.29 -9.95 -9.21
CA GLY A 181 20.49 -9.29 -9.71
C GLY A 181 20.38 -7.76 -9.70
N VAL A 182 20.80 -7.10 -10.77
CA VAL A 182 20.75 -5.63 -10.90
C VAL A 182 19.31 -5.10 -10.91
N ALA A 183 18.37 -5.86 -11.49
CA ALA A 183 16.95 -5.47 -11.54
C ALA A 183 16.33 -5.31 -10.15
N GLN A 184 16.71 -6.16 -9.20
CA GLN A 184 16.26 -6.07 -7.82
C GLN A 184 16.71 -4.77 -7.13
N TYR A 185 17.95 -4.34 -7.36
CA TYR A 185 18.43 -3.06 -6.81
C TYR A 185 17.72 -1.87 -7.45
N VAL A 186 17.44 -1.93 -8.76
CA VAL A 186 16.63 -0.92 -9.45
C VAL A 186 15.24 -0.85 -8.83
N ALA A 187 14.59 -1.99 -8.57
CA ALA A 187 13.30 -2.03 -7.92
C ALA A 187 13.31 -1.32 -6.55
N TYR A 188 14.31 -1.56 -5.71
CA TYR A 188 14.38 -0.93 -4.38
C TYR A 188 14.59 0.59 -4.43
N VAL A 189 15.34 1.09 -5.40
CA VAL A 189 15.69 2.51 -5.50
C VAL A 189 14.63 3.32 -6.24
N LEU A 190 13.99 2.75 -7.26
CA LEU A 190 13.05 3.43 -8.14
C LEU A 190 11.89 4.14 -7.41
N PRO A 191 11.16 3.50 -6.47
CA PRO A 191 10.05 4.17 -5.76
C PRO A 191 10.52 5.40 -4.97
N VAL A 192 11.69 5.30 -4.33
CA VAL A 192 12.27 6.41 -3.55
C VAL A 192 12.64 7.59 -4.46
N LEU A 193 13.26 7.31 -5.61
CA LEU A 193 13.59 8.34 -6.61
C LEU A 193 12.35 9.01 -7.17
N LEU A 194 11.30 8.25 -7.48
CA LEU A 194 10.05 8.81 -7.99
C LEU A 194 9.35 9.69 -6.96
N MET A 195 9.31 9.29 -5.68
CA MET A 195 8.78 10.14 -4.61
C MET A 195 9.59 11.42 -4.43
N ALA A 196 10.92 11.34 -4.47
CA ALA A 196 11.78 12.51 -4.37
C ALA A 196 11.59 13.47 -5.56
N ALA A 197 11.52 12.93 -6.79
CA ALA A 197 11.25 13.71 -7.99
C ALA A 197 9.88 14.41 -7.94
N GLY A 198 8.84 13.72 -7.49
CA GLY A 198 7.49 14.27 -7.31
C GLY A 198 7.50 15.45 -6.32
N LYS A 199 8.15 15.31 -5.16
CA LYS A 199 8.29 16.40 -4.19
C LYS A 199 9.06 17.60 -4.74
N LEU A 200 10.15 17.36 -5.44
CA LEU A 200 10.96 18.44 -6.05
C LEU A 200 10.16 19.19 -7.12
N SER A 201 9.37 18.49 -7.92
CA SER A 201 8.49 19.09 -8.93
C SER A 201 7.41 19.95 -8.29
N ALA A 202 6.75 19.48 -7.24
CA ALA A 202 5.76 20.25 -6.49
C ALA A 202 6.35 21.54 -5.88
N LEU A 203 7.54 21.45 -5.26
CA LEU A 203 8.23 22.61 -4.70
C LEU A 203 8.65 23.65 -5.75
N ARG A 204 8.96 23.23 -6.98
CA ARG A 204 9.27 24.15 -8.08
C ARG A 204 8.05 24.89 -8.60
N LEU A 205 6.89 24.24 -8.61
CA LEU A 205 5.64 24.87 -9.02
C LEU A 205 5.19 25.93 -8.01
N THR A 206 5.22 25.65 -6.72
CA THR A 206 4.86 26.61 -5.65
C THR A 206 5.78 27.82 -5.53
N ARG A 207 7.02 27.74 -6.05
CA ARG A 207 7.95 28.90 -6.08
C ARG A 207 7.76 29.82 -7.28
N ARG A 208 6.94 29.41 -8.24
CA ARG A 208 6.68 30.22 -9.47
C ARG A 208 5.36 30.99 -9.40
N GLU A 209 4.54 30.72 -8.40
CA GLU A 209 3.37 31.50 -8.00
C GLU A 209 3.76 32.58 -6.97
#